data_c76c3ac8d6f582d12bfe5f3cc1b6bd39
#
_entry.id   c76c3ac8d6f582d12bfe5f3cc1b6bd39
#
_cell.length_a   1.000
_cell.length_b   1.000
_cell.length_c   1.000
_cell.angle_alpha   90.00
_cell.angle_beta   90.00
_cell.angle_gamma   90.00
#
_symmetry.space_group_name_H-M   'P 1'
#
loop_
_entity.id
_entity.type
_entity.pdbx_description
1 polymer ?
#
loop_
_entity_poly.entity_id
_entity_poly.type
_entity_poly.pdbx_seq_one_letter_code
_entity_poly.pdbx_strand_id
1 'polypeptide(L)'
;MTARGALAAVLALGVVGLAACAGPTPATAEAAPALTPTVATPTTAAPQAIRQQVEVTFYAAADNDPPGSAEIAYPNSRHTAAGGTGTYADPLTLATDPREIRPGVVVYYPSVKKYFVMEDDCAECIDDWSTNRTPHVDLWTSNSADPVVQNCEAALTPDGRDTIIVKPPADLPVDPKPLYAGGRCWPNT
;
A
#
# COMPACT_ATOMS: atom_id res chain seq x y z
N MET A 1 -25.09 -37.57 -26.23
CA MET A 1 -24.62 -38.87 -25.72
C MET A 1 -24.43 -38.68 -24.23
N THR A 2 -25.50 -38.88 -23.42
CA THR A 2 -26.00 -40.06 -22.71
C THR A 2 -24.93 -40.77 -21.85
N ALA A 3 -24.98 -40.72 -20.52
CA ALA A 3 -25.67 -41.58 -19.56
C ALA A 3 -25.31 -41.10 -18.16
N ARG A 4 -26.11 -40.80 -17.21
CA ARG A 4 -27.09 -41.49 -16.36
C ARG A 4 -26.54 -42.77 -15.69
N GLY A 5 -26.44 -42.72 -14.36
CA GLY A 5 -26.25 -43.86 -13.45
C GLY A 5 -26.76 -43.48 -12.06
N ALA A 6 -27.82 -44.16 -11.68
CA ALA A 6 -28.67 -43.95 -10.50
C ALA A 6 -28.43 -45.05 -9.43
N LEU A 7 -28.90 -44.73 -8.21
CA LEU A 7 -29.42 -45.56 -7.11
C LEU A 7 -28.52 -46.63 -6.42
N ALA A 8 -28.49 -46.54 -5.08
CA ALA A 8 -29.16 -47.57 -4.25
C ALA A 8 -29.24 -47.13 -2.78
N ALA A 9 -30.46 -47.15 -2.27
CA ALA A 9 -30.81 -47.04 -0.86
C ALA A 9 -30.75 -48.41 -0.22
N VAL A 10 -30.32 -48.51 1.05
CA VAL A 10 -30.56 -49.70 1.90
C VAL A 10 -31.13 -49.25 3.23
N LEU A 11 -32.38 -49.59 3.45
CA LEU A 11 -33.07 -49.63 4.76
C LEU A 11 -32.64 -50.88 5.52
N ALA A 12 -32.36 -50.77 6.82
CA ALA A 12 -32.41 -51.89 7.74
C ALA A 12 -33.17 -51.47 9.01
N LEU A 13 -34.34 -52.09 9.22
CA LEU A 13 -35.10 -52.12 10.46
C LEU A 13 -34.54 -53.22 11.35
N GLY A 14 -34.55 -53.03 12.65
CA GLY A 14 -34.31 -54.07 13.66
C GLY A 14 -34.48 -53.52 15.08
N VAL A 15 -35.62 -53.65 15.58
CA VAL A 15 -36.21 -54.51 16.63
C VAL A 15 -35.85 -54.15 18.10
N VAL A 16 -36.91 -53.86 18.79
CA VAL A 16 -37.23 -53.61 20.20
C VAL A 16 -36.55 -54.60 21.21
N GLY A 17 -36.06 -54.02 22.32
CA GLY A 17 -35.75 -54.73 23.54
C GLY A 17 -36.03 -53.86 24.76
N LEU A 18 -37.20 -54.07 25.43
CA LEU A 18 -37.49 -53.50 26.77
C LEU A 18 -36.73 -54.35 27.83
N ALA A 19 -35.94 -53.68 28.65
CA ALA A 19 -35.55 -54.21 29.99
C ALA A 19 -35.65 -53.07 30.99
N ALA A 20 -36.62 -53.18 31.88
CA ALA A 20 -36.76 -52.31 33.05
C ALA A 20 -35.86 -52.85 34.18
N CYS A 21 -35.04 -51.97 34.76
CA CYS A 21 -34.45 -52.18 36.09
C CYS A 21 -34.40 -50.89 36.85
N ALA A 22 -34.82 -50.98 38.12
CA ALA A 22 -35.01 -49.88 39.06
C ALA A 22 -33.73 -49.09 39.38
N GLY A 23 -33.93 -47.76 39.62
CA GLY A 23 -32.88 -46.80 39.88
C GLY A 23 -32.30 -46.81 41.28
N PRO A 24 -31.21 -46.08 41.49
CA PRO A 24 -30.95 -45.36 42.71
C PRO A 24 -31.10 -43.82 42.51
N THR A 25 -31.42 -43.20 43.64
CA THR A 25 -31.68 -41.77 43.91
C THR A 25 -30.69 -40.81 43.28
N PRO A 26 -31.15 -39.61 42.85
CA PRO A 26 -30.28 -38.60 42.27
C PRO A 26 -29.42 -37.92 43.35
N ALA A 27 -28.10 -38.02 43.19
CA ALA A 27 -27.17 -37.11 43.86
C ALA A 27 -27.22 -35.77 43.18
N THR A 28 -27.45 -34.73 43.98
CA THR A 28 -27.41 -33.34 43.55
C THR A 28 -26.00 -32.98 43.05
N ALA A 29 -25.82 -32.94 41.75
CA ALA A 29 -24.58 -32.47 41.15
C ALA A 29 -24.60 -30.92 41.15
N GLU A 30 -23.73 -30.37 41.96
CA GLU A 30 -23.40 -28.94 41.97
C GLU A 30 -22.83 -28.59 40.58
N ALA A 31 -23.51 -27.68 39.91
CA ALA A 31 -23.11 -27.24 38.55
C ALA A 31 -21.84 -26.39 38.65
N ALA A 32 -20.73 -26.91 38.12
CA ALA A 32 -19.51 -26.14 37.92
C ALA A 32 -19.78 -24.96 36.99
N PRO A 33 -19.21 -23.78 37.27
CA PRO A 33 -19.39 -22.60 36.39
C PRO A 33 -18.82 -22.89 34.98
N ALA A 34 -19.67 -22.77 34.00
CA ALA A 34 -19.28 -22.89 32.60
C ALA A 34 -18.30 -21.73 32.23
N LEU A 35 -17.05 -22.10 31.97
CA LEU A 35 -16.08 -21.21 31.39
C LEU A 35 -16.52 -20.89 29.96
N THR A 36 -17.07 -19.69 29.76
CA THR A 36 -17.35 -19.16 28.42
C THR A 36 -16.02 -18.95 27.70
N PRO A 37 -15.78 -19.59 26.53
CA PRO A 37 -14.57 -19.31 25.76
C PRO A 37 -14.62 -17.85 25.28
N THR A 38 -13.71 -17.02 25.79
CA THR A 38 -13.46 -15.69 25.25
C THR A 38 -12.85 -15.88 23.85
N VAL A 39 -13.66 -15.66 22.82
CA VAL A 39 -13.18 -15.62 21.43
C VAL A 39 -12.33 -14.35 21.30
N ALA A 40 -11.00 -14.52 21.29
CA ALA A 40 -10.08 -13.45 20.95
C ALA A 40 -10.33 -13.03 19.48
N THR A 41 -10.82 -11.81 19.29
CA THR A 41 -10.93 -11.23 17.96
C THR A 41 -9.52 -11.11 17.36
N PRO A 42 -9.25 -11.64 16.14
CA PRO A 42 -7.95 -11.47 15.51
C PRO A 42 -7.70 -9.97 15.29
N THR A 43 -6.76 -9.41 16.03
CA THR A 43 -6.25 -8.07 15.76
C THR A 43 -5.46 -8.14 14.46
N THR A 44 -6.03 -7.62 13.38
CA THR A 44 -5.29 -7.42 12.12
C THR A 44 -4.17 -6.44 12.40
N ALA A 45 -2.93 -6.93 12.43
CA ALA A 45 -1.76 -6.08 12.60
C ALA A 45 -1.75 -5.02 11.48
N ALA A 46 -1.58 -3.75 11.84
CA ALA A 46 -1.42 -2.67 10.87
C ALA A 46 -0.22 -2.99 9.95
N PRO A 47 -0.27 -2.63 8.66
CA PRO A 47 0.84 -2.83 7.75
C PRO A 47 2.10 -2.20 8.33
N GLN A 48 3.17 -2.98 8.46
CA GLN A 48 4.43 -2.47 8.99
C GLN A 48 5.08 -1.54 7.96
N ALA A 49 5.54 -0.37 8.42
CA ALA A 49 6.34 0.55 7.65
C ALA A 49 7.69 -0.09 7.30
N ILE A 50 8.10 -0.01 6.03
CA ILE A 50 9.34 -0.61 5.52
C ILE A 50 10.28 0.53 5.13
N ARG A 51 11.48 0.57 5.72
CA ARG A 51 12.55 1.47 5.28
C ARG A 51 13.32 0.83 4.13
N GLN A 52 13.50 1.57 3.05
CA GLN A 52 14.15 1.09 1.84
C GLN A 52 15.16 2.13 1.35
N GLN A 53 16.36 1.66 0.94
CA GLN A 53 17.39 2.48 0.28
C GLN A 53 17.14 2.45 -1.22
N VAL A 54 16.85 3.62 -1.80
CA VAL A 54 16.49 3.76 -3.22
C VAL A 54 17.31 4.87 -3.87
N GLU A 55 17.47 4.83 -5.16
CA GLU A 55 17.80 6.00 -5.95
C GLU A 55 16.59 6.94 -5.93
N VAL A 56 16.82 8.24 -5.78
CA VAL A 56 15.75 9.23 -5.72
C VAL A 56 16.06 10.30 -6.76
N THR A 57 15.13 10.49 -7.69
CA THR A 57 15.13 11.60 -8.64
C THR A 57 13.87 12.44 -8.47
N PHE A 58 13.78 13.52 -9.20
CA PHE A 58 12.63 14.41 -9.18
C PHE A 58 12.26 14.85 -10.59
N TYR A 59 10.96 15.00 -10.84
CA TYR A 59 10.40 15.44 -12.11
C TYR A 59 9.26 16.43 -11.93
N ALA A 60 8.86 17.13 -13.01
CA ALA A 60 7.76 18.05 -13.05
C ALA A 60 6.99 17.92 -14.38
N ALA A 61 5.99 18.77 -14.60
CA ALA A 61 5.30 18.81 -15.89
C ALA A 61 6.24 19.14 -17.07
N ALA A 62 7.36 19.83 -16.83
CA ALA A 62 8.31 20.19 -17.88
C ALA A 62 8.92 18.98 -18.60
N ASP A 63 9.21 17.92 -17.88
CA ASP A 63 9.86 16.68 -18.33
C ASP A 63 9.00 15.42 -18.19
N ASN A 64 7.71 15.59 -17.89
CA ASN A 64 6.73 14.51 -17.90
C ASN A 64 6.45 13.98 -19.33
N ASP A 65 5.80 12.87 -19.47
CA ASP A 65 5.33 12.32 -20.76
C ASP A 65 3.79 12.36 -20.85
N PRO A 66 3.20 13.17 -21.75
CA PRO A 66 3.85 14.10 -22.64
C PRO A 66 4.38 15.38 -21.95
N PRO A 67 5.46 16.00 -22.44
CA PRO A 67 6.05 17.19 -21.84
C PRO A 67 5.04 18.35 -21.69
N GLY A 68 5.08 18.99 -20.53
CA GLY A 68 4.17 20.08 -20.17
C GLY A 68 2.82 19.62 -19.60
N SER A 69 2.62 18.32 -19.41
CA SER A 69 1.39 17.75 -18.85
C SER A 69 1.57 17.31 -17.40
N ALA A 70 0.44 16.98 -16.77
CA ALA A 70 0.39 16.29 -15.49
C ALA A 70 -0.30 14.91 -15.64
N GLU A 71 -0.19 14.28 -16.81
CA GLU A 71 -0.73 12.95 -17.03
C GLU A 71 0.02 11.93 -16.18
N ILE A 72 -0.68 10.89 -15.73
CA ILE A 72 -0.12 9.80 -14.93
C ILE A 72 -0.55 8.44 -15.48
N ALA A 73 0.27 7.42 -15.30
CA ALA A 73 0.01 6.08 -15.81
C ALA A 73 -1.15 5.37 -15.09
N TYR A 74 -1.39 5.68 -13.80
CA TYR A 74 -2.40 5.01 -12.97
C TYR A 74 -3.43 6.01 -12.41
N PRO A 75 -4.22 6.67 -13.26
CA PRO A 75 -5.25 7.61 -12.82
C PRO A 75 -6.28 6.87 -11.93
N ASN A 76 -6.78 7.55 -10.89
CA ASN A 76 -7.68 7.01 -9.87
C ASN A 76 -7.03 6.09 -8.82
N SER A 77 -5.70 5.98 -8.76
CA SER A 77 -5.02 5.41 -7.60
C SER A 77 -5.21 6.30 -6.37
N ARG A 78 -4.97 7.59 -6.52
CA ARG A 78 -5.28 8.66 -5.56
C ARG A 78 -5.80 9.90 -6.29
N HIS A 79 -5.12 10.31 -7.37
CA HIS A 79 -5.43 11.47 -8.19
C HIS A 79 -5.81 11.04 -9.61
N THR A 80 -6.28 12.01 -10.40
CA THR A 80 -6.53 11.83 -11.85
C THR A 80 -5.41 12.41 -12.71
N ALA A 81 -4.49 13.16 -12.08
CA ALA A 81 -3.32 13.77 -12.67
C ALA A 81 -2.26 13.95 -11.58
N ALA A 82 -0.99 14.09 -11.94
CA ALA A 82 0.11 14.34 -11.02
C ALA A 82 -0.12 15.61 -10.19
N GLY A 83 0.18 15.55 -8.89
CA GLY A 83 -0.09 16.67 -7.98
C GLY A 83 0.00 16.30 -6.51
N GLY A 84 -0.86 16.90 -5.69
CA GLY A 84 -0.93 16.75 -4.24
C GLY A 84 -0.17 17.82 -3.46
N THR A 85 -0.29 17.80 -2.13
CA THR A 85 0.35 18.77 -1.21
C THR A 85 1.48 18.15 -0.38
N GLY A 86 1.64 16.84 -0.44
CA GLY A 86 2.67 16.10 0.31
C GLY A 86 2.26 15.77 1.74
N THR A 87 0.98 15.90 2.09
CA THR A 87 0.42 15.37 3.34
C THR A 87 0.00 13.91 3.19
N TYR A 88 -0.25 13.20 4.27
CA TYR A 88 -0.77 11.83 4.17
C TYR A 88 -2.17 11.77 3.53
N ALA A 89 -3.00 12.79 3.78
CA ALA A 89 -4.34 12.88 3.20
C ALA A 89 -4.31 13.23 1.70
N ASP A 90 -3.29 13.98 1.26
CA ASP A 90 -3.11 14.46 -0.11
C ASP A 90 -1.61 14.37 -0.47
N PRO A 91 -1.09 13.14 -0.70
CA PRO A 91 0.33 12.92 -1.01
C PRO A 91 0.67 13.43 -2.40
N LEU A 92 1.94 13.78 -2.62
CA LEU A 92 2.44 14.08 -3.96
C LEU A 92 2.53 12.80 -4.81
N THR A 93 2.51 12.93 -6.12
CA THR A 93 2.72 11.82 -7.05
C THR A 93 4.14 11.27 -6.93
N LEU A 94 4.28 9.95 -7.04
CA LEU A 94 5.52 9.20 -7.18
C LEU A 94 5.42 8.33 -8.41
N ALA A 95 6.46 8.36 -9.22
CA ALA A 95 6.66 7.46 -10.35
C ALA A 95 7.72 6.40 -10.02
N THR A 96 7.51 5.15 -10.42
CA THR A 96 8.48 4.05 -10.32
C THR A 96 8.01 2.84 -11.11
N ASP A 97 8.77 1.74 -11.06
CA ASP A 97 8.31 0.45 -11.58
C ASP A 97 7.17 -0.14 -10.70
N PRO A 98 6.02 -0.49 -11.28
CA PRO A 98 4.88 -1.02 -10.51
C PRO A 98 5.16 -2.39 -9.86
N ARG A 99 6.26 -3.06 -10.24
CA ARG A 99 6.75 -4.28 -9.60
C ARG A 99 7.58 -3.98 -8.35
N GLU A 100 8.15 -2.79 -8.23
CA GLU A 100 8.85 -2.31 -7.04
C GLU A 100 7.85 -1.78 -6.01
N ILE A 101 7.09 -0.77 -6.36
CA ILE A 101 6.04 -0.19 -5.51
C ILE A 101 4.73 -0.19 -6.30
N ARG A 102 3.70 -0.84 -5.77
CA ARG A 102 2.42 -0.95 -6.47
C ARG A 102 1.65 0.37 -6.49
N PRO A 103 0.87 0.64 -7.56
CA PRO A 103 -0.04 1.78 -7.59
C PRO A 103 -0.93 1.88 -6.35
N GLY A 104 -1.09 3.11 -5.84
CA GLY A 104 -1.85 3.43 -4.64
C GLY A 104 -1.08 3.26 -3.31
N VAL A 105 0.14 2.73 -3.33
CA VAL A 105 0.96 2.62 -2.12
C VAL A 105 1.53 3.98 -1.75
N VAL A 106 1.32 4.36 -0.49
CA VAL A 106 1.86 5.61 0.07
C VAL A 106 3.29 5.38 0.55
N VAL A 107 4.13 6.37 0.28
CA VAL A 107 5.55 6.45 0.67
C VAL A 107 5.79 7.77 1.40
N TYR A 108 6.70 7.79 2.36
CA TYR A 108 7.18 9.02 2.97
C TYR A 108 8.67 9.19 2.70
N TYR A 109 9.06 10.37 2.24
CA TYR A 109 10.46 10.72 2.03
C TYR A 109 10.92 11.71 3.11
N PRO A 110 11.75 11.27 4.08
CA PRO A 110 12.15 12.08 5.23
C PRO A 110 12.94 13.34 4.85
N SER A 111 13.77 13.27 3.81
CA SER A 111 14.67 14.38 3.40
C SER A 111 13.91 15.62 2.97
N VAL A 112 12.70 15.45 2.39
CA VAL A 112 11.80 16.56 2.04
C VAL A 112 10.58 16.67 2.97
N LYS A 113 10.46 15.75 3.96
CA LYS A 113 9.33 15.68 4.91
C LYS A 113 7.98 15.69 4.22
N LYS A 114 7.79 14.83 3.22
CA LYS A 114 6.56 14.74 2.45
C LYS A 114 6.13 13.31 2.21
N TYR A 115 4.82 13.14 2.09
CA TYR A 115 4.20 11.91 1.61
C TYR A 115 4.04 11.95 0.11
N PHE A 116 4.19 10.79 -0.49
CA PHE A 116 4.02 10.52 -1.90
C PHE A 116 3.12 9.31 -2.08
N VAL A 117 2.47 9.18 -3.24
CA VAL A 117 1.70 8.00 -3.62
C VAL A 117 2.16 7.53 -5.00
N MET A 118 2.39 6.22 -5.12
CA MET A 118 2.74 5.63 -6.41
C MET A 118 1.51 5.65 -7.32
N GLU A 119 1.58 6.40 -8.40
CA GLU A 119 0.50 6.52 -9.38
C GLU A 119 1.00 6.84 -10.79
N ASP A 120 2.33 6.80 -11.00
CA ASP A 120 2.93 7.07 -12.31
C ASP A 120 4.07 6.10 -12.62
N ASP A 121 4.39 5.93 -13.90
CA ASP A 121 5.52 5.15 -14.38
C ASP A 121 6.75 6.05 -14.57
N CYS A 122 7.92 5.47 -14.33
CA CYS A 122 9.21 6.10 -14.58
C CYS A 122 10.02 5.18 -15.49
N ALA A 123 10.35 5.64 -16.69
CA ALA A 123 11.03 4.81 -17.69
C ALA A 123 12.40 4.34 -17.20
N GLU A 124 13.21 5.22 -16.60
CA GLU A 124 14.52 4.88 -16.03
C GLU A 124 14.37 3.92 -14.84
N CYS A 125 13.38 4.13 -13.97
CA CYS A 125 13.11 3.23 -12.85
C CYS A 125 12.72 1.82 -13.32
N ILE A 126 11.96 1.72 -14.41
CA ILE A 126 11.58 0.44 -15.04
C ILE A 126 12.81 -0.28 -15.59
N ASP A 127 13.71 0.44 -16.24
CA ASP A 127 14.96 -0.11 -16.76
C ASP A 127 15.90 -0.57 -15.64
N ASP A 128 16.05 0.21 -14.60
CA ASP A 128 16.84 -0.10 -13.42
C ASP A 128 16.32 -1.35 -12.70
N TRP A 129 15.01 -1.41 -12.49
CA TRP A 129 14.38 -2.59 -11.89
C TRP A 129 14.49 -3.82 -12.76
N SER A 130 14.34 -3.68 -14.08
CA SER A 130 14.40 -4.78 -15.02
C SER A 130 15.81 -5.37 -15.14
N THR A 131 16.81 -4.50 -15.13
CA THR A 131 18.22 -4.88 -15.36
C THR A 131 18.86 -5.48 -14.12
N ASN A 132 18.77 -4.79 -12.97
CA ASN A 132 19.53 -5.15 -11.77
C ASN A 132 18.68 -5.22 -10.50
N ARG A 133 17.36 -5.01 -10.56
CA ARG A 133 16.50 -4.82 -9.39
C ARG A 133 16.97 -3.63 -8.54
N THR A 134 17.52 -2.61 -9.18
CA THR A 134 17.90 -1.37 -8.52
C THR A 134 16.65 -0.60 -8.14
N PRO A 135 16.42 -0.36 -6.84
CA PRO A 135 15.28 0.45 -6.41
C PRO A 135 15.48 1.91 -6.81
N HIS A 136 14.49 2.49 -7.51
CA HIS A 136 14.53 3.85 -8.00
C HIS A 136 13.13 4.46 -7.99
N VAL A 137 12.98 5.64 -7.39
CA VAL A 137 11.74 6.41 -7.36
C VAL A 137 11.96 7.81 -7.91
N ASP A 138 11.00 8.30 -8.69
CA ASP A 138 11.00 9.65 -9.23
C ASP A 138 9.82 10.44 -8.63
N LEU A 139 10.10 11.61 -8.08
CA LEU A 139 9.21 12.32 -7.17
C LEU A 139 8.71 13.64 -7.81
N TRP A 140 7.39 13.79 -7.87
CA TRP A 140 6.76 14.98 -8.42
C TRP A 140 7.06 16.25 -7.63
N THR A 141 7.55 17.27 -8.32
CA THR A 141 7.86 18.58 -7.73
C THR A 141 6.75 19.61 -7.92
N SER A 142 6.21 19.73 -9.14
CA SER A 142 5.21 20.75 -9.48
C SER A 142 4.60 20.58 -10.86
N ASN A 143 3.49 21.31 -11.11
CA ASN A 143 2.88 21.46 -12.44
C ASN A 143 3.62 22.48 -13.33
N SER A 144 4.86 22.86 -13.02
CA SER A 144 5.59 23.80 -13.85
C SER A 144 6.02 23.15 -15.16
N ALA A 145 5.58 23.75 -16.28
CA ALA A 145 6.06 23.41 -17.62
C ALA A 145 7.31 24.22 -18.02
N ASP A 146 7.79 25.12 -17.15
CA ASP A 146 9.01 25.89 -17.40
C ASP A 146 10.24 25.01 -17.13
N PRO A 147 11.13 24.81 -18.12
CA PRO A 147 12.34 23.99 -17.93
C PRO A 147 13.27 24.44 -16.80
N VAL A 148 13.12 25.67 -16.29
CA VAL A 148 13.87 26.15 -15.12
C VAL A 148 13.62 25.29 -13.87
N VAL A 149 12.48 24.59 -13.78
CA VAL A 149 12.16 23.68 -12.67
C VAL A 149 13.20 22.56 -12.55
N GLN A 150 13.82 22.10 -13.63
CA GLN A 150 14.84 21.06 -13.63
C GLN A 150 16.09 21.42 -12.79
N ASN A 151 16.38 22.73 -12.62
CA ASN A 151 17.43 23.13 -11.68
C ASN A 151 17.04 22.83 -10.22
N CYS A 152 15.75 22.85 -9.90
CA CYS A 152 15.25 22.46 -8.60
C CYS A 152 15.28 20.94 -8.41
N GLU A 153 14.89 20.21 -9.41
CA GLU A 153 14.92 18.74 -9.41
C GLU A 153 16.35 18.24 -9.16
N ALA A 154 17.32 18.79 -9.90
CA ALA A 154 18.73 18.50 -9.69
C ALA A 154 19.22 18.87 -8.28
N ALA A 155 18.73 19.97 -7.71
CA ALA A 155 19.12 20.39 -6.36
C ALA A 155 18.45 19.55 -5.24
N LEU A 156 17.32 18.92 -5.51
CA LEU A 156 16.63 18.02 -4.59
C LEU A 156 17.15 16.59 -4.67
N THR A 157 17.67 16.19 -5.82
CA THR A 157 18.24 14.85 -6.05
C THR A 157 19.50 14.65 -5.22
N PRO A 158 19.56 13.63 -4.35
CA PRO A 158 20.72 13.40 -3.49
C PRO A 158 21.89 12.79 -4.26
N ASP A 159 23.11 12.99 -3.75
CA ASP A 159 24.31 12.31 -4.24
C ASP A 159 24.30 10.81 -3.86
N GLY A 160 23.54 9.98 -4.56
CA GLY A 160 23.40 8.56 -4.31
C GLY A 160 22.09 8.18 -3.63
N ARG A 161 22.02 6.96 -3.09
CA ARG A 161 20.77 6.43 -2.52
C ARG A 161 20.39 7.09 -1.21
N ASP A 162 19.07 7.26 -1.02
CA ASP A 162 18.51 7.75 0.23
C ASP A 162 17.37 6.85 0.73
N THR A 163 16.91 7.09 1.94
CA THR A 163 15.91 6.26 2.60
C THR A 163 14.50 6.79 2.37
N ILE A 164 13.65 5.95 1.81
CA ILE A 164 12.20 6.15 1.83
C ILE A 164 11.54 5.23 2.87
N ILE A 165 10.31 5.55 3.27
CA ILE A 165 9.48 4.72 4.14
C ILE A 165 8.24 4.30 3.36
N VAL A 166 8.15 3.04 2.99
CA VAL A 166 6.99 2.47 2.29
C VAL A 166 5.93 2.08 3.32
N LYS A 167 4.66 2.41 3.06
CA LYS A 167 3.52 2.25 3.98
C LYS A 167 3.78 2.93 5.33
N PRO A 168 4.11 4.23 5.34
CA PRO A 168 4.42 4.97 6.56
C PRO A 168 3.18 5.15 7.44
N PRO A 169 3.35 5.41 8.75
CA PRO A 169 2.29 5.95 9.58
C PRO A 169 1.87 7.35 9.09
N ALA A 170 0.62 7.75 9.39
CA ALA A 170 0.03 8.98 8.85
C ALA A 170 0.46 10.27 9.58
N ASP A 171 1.20 10.15 10.67
CA ASP A 171 1.52 11.23 11.63
C ASP A 171 2.99 11.67 11.58
N LEU A 172 3.72 11.33 10.51
CA LEU A 172 5.09 11.82 10.33
C LEU A 172 5.10 13.33 10.04
N PRO A 173 6.17 14.04 10.45
CA PRO A 173 6.28 15.48 10.23
C PRO A 173 6.19 15.86 8.75
N VAL A 174 5.41 16.88 8.42
CA VAL A 174 5.25 17.40 7.05
C VAL A 174 5.73 18.85 6.97
N ASP A 175 6.57 19.17 5.99
CA ASP A 175 6.84 20.55 5.62
C ASP A 175 5.70 21.05 4.71
N PRO A 176 4.96 22.10 5.07
CA PRO A 176 3.85 22.62 4.28
C PRO A 176 4.30 23.36 3.01
N LYS A 177 5.57 23.72 2.87
CA LYS A 177 6.07 24.43 1.70
C LYS A 177 6.05 23.52 0.47
N PRO A 178 5.68 24.02 -0.71
CA PRO A 178 5.82 23.25 -1.95
C PRO A 178 7.31 23.00 -2.26
N LEU A 179 7.64 21.94 -2.98
CA LEU A 179 9.01 21.69 -3.43
C LEU A 179 9.48 22.76 -4.43
N TYR A 180 8.58 23.17 -5.32
CA TYR A 180 8.80 24.27 -6.27
C TYR A 180 7.54 25.10 -6.41
N ALA A 181 7.68 26.42 -6.34
CA ALA A 181 6.61 27.38 -6.62
C ALA A 181 7.15 28.76 -6.98
N GLY A 182 6.55 29.41 -7.98
CA GLY A 182 6.88 30.78 -8.37
C GLY A 182 8.36 30.99 -8.74
N GLY A 183 8.98 30.01 -9.40
CA GLY A 183 10.39 30.03 -9.78
C GLY A 183 11.36 29.77 -8.61
N ARG A 184 10.87 29.34 -7.45
CA ARG A 184 11.70 29.06 -6.26
C ARG A 184 11.65 27.59 -5.91
N CYS A 185 12.84 27.02 -5.72
CA CYS A 185 13.05 25.71 -5.14
C CYS A 185 13.10 25.83 -3.63
N TRP A 186 12.51 24.89 -2.94
CA TRP A 186 12.53 24.80 -1.50
C TRP A 186 13.20 23.49 -1.08
N PRO A 187 14.54 23.39 -1.21
CA PRO A 187 15.24 22.30 -0.58
C PRO A 187 15.04 22.45 0.92
N ASN A 188 14.71 21.36 1.59
CA ASN A 188 14.61 21.33 3.04
C ASN A 188 16.02 21.21 3.62
N THR A 189 16.76 22.30 3.59
CA THR A 189 18.01 22.46 4.29
C THR A 189 17.77 22.93 5.72
#